data_6b70bf6d493af3f886f5c969e7d49172
#
_entry.id   6b70bf6d493af3f886f5c969e7d49172
#
_cell.length_a   1.000
_cell.length_b   1.000
_cell.length_c   1.000
_cell.angle_alpha   90.00
_cell.angle_beta   90.00
_cell.angle_gamma   90.00
#
_symmetry.space_group_name_H-M   'P 1'
#
loop_
_entity.id
_entity.type
_entity.pdbx_description
1 polymer ?
#
loop_
_entity_poly.entity_id
_entity_poly.type
_entity_poly.pdbx_seq_one_letter_code
_entity_poly.pdbx_strand_id
1 'polypeptide(L)'
;QQEFIDLKFLYVDSDSSVSYNPGFVTTKENLSSRIFKSIETYSKSPDINSFGGRLKYSKLLSVIDKVDTAITSNITVLKMRRDMVPAYGQLANYELCYANQFHADLEGFNIRSTSFKIAGVDGDVFLTDLPNSDGLTGVVRFFTLVDDVPNFINNNAGTVDYVKGEIILFAVNISSSSVTNKIEIEVIPESNDIIAKQNLYIVLDTTSGSKLTLLEDLVSVSYTHLRAHETHE
;
A
#
# COMPACT_ATOMS: atom_id res chain seq x y z
N GLN A 1 -12.57 -12.54 34.52
CA GLN A 1 -12.20 -11.26 33.89
C GLN A 1 -12.31 -11.47 32.40
N GLN A 2 -13.21 -10.75 31.72
CA GLN A 2 -13.20 -10.70 30.27
C GLN A 2 -12.03 -9.84 29.85
N GLU A 3 -11.00 -10.42 29.24
CA GLU A 3 -9.96 -9.67 28.55
C GLU A 3 -10.58 -9.05 27.28
N PHE A 4 -10.62 -7.74 27.22
CA PHE A 4 -10.93 -7.04 26.00
C PHE A 4 -9.71 -7.11 25.09
N ILE A 5 -9.84 -7.82 23.96
CA ILE A 5 -8.80 -7.86 22.94
C ILE A 5 -8.83 -6.51 22.20
N ASP A 6 -7.74 -5.75 22.29
CA ASP A 6 -7.54 -4.54 21.50
C ASP A 6 -7.25 -4.96 20.05
N LEU A 7 -8.28 -4.84 19.19
CA LEU A 7 -8.18 -5.16 17.77
C LEU A 7 -7.35 -4.08 17.08
N LYS A 8 -6.20 -4.48 16.55
CA LYS A 8 -5.34 -3.61 15.75
C LYS A 8 -5.58 -3.89 14.26
N PHE A 9 -5.88 -2.86 13.50
CA PHE A 9 -6.10 -2.97 12.06
C PHE A 9 -4.79 -2.82 11.29
N LEU A 10 -4.58 -3.77 10.36
CA LEU A 10 -3.57 -3.68 9.32
C LEU A 10 -4.29 -3.36 8.00
N TYR A 11 -4.20 -2.12 7.58
CA TYR A 11 -4.75 -1.71 6.30
C TYR A 11 -3.83 -2.19 5.18
N VAL A 12 -4.43 -2.63 4.09
CA VAL A 12 -3.73 -2.99 2.87
C VAL A 12 -4.31 -2.14 1.76
N ASP A 13 -3.46 -1.33 1.16
CA ASP A 13 -3.79 -0.47 0.03
C ASP A 13 -3.28 -1.13 -1.26
N SER A 14 -4.08 -1.09 -2.31
CA SER A 14 -3.73 -1.65 -3.62
C SER A 14 -3.64 -0.55 -4.68
N ASP A 15 -2.53 -0.52 -5.41
CA ASP A 15 -2.37 0.32 -6.59
C ASP A 15 -2.36 -0.60 -7.81
N SER A 16 -3.50 -0.62 -8.51
CA SER A 16 -3.76 -1.56 -9.61
C SER A 16 -3.75 -0.84 -10.95
N SER A 17 -2.93 -1.33 -11.88
CA SER A 17 -2.94 -0.96 -13.29
C SER A 17 -3.55 -2.09 -14.10
N VAL A 18 -4.71 -1.85 -14.70
CA VAL A 18 -5.47 -2.86 -15.43
C VAL A 18 -5.55 -2.47 -16.90
N SER A 19 -5.00 -3.31 -17.76
CA SER A 19 -5.09 -3.17 -19.21
C SER A 19 -6.37 -3.86 -19.73
N TYR A 20 -7.06 -3.23 -20.65
CA TYR A 20 -8.30 -3.77 -21.21
C TYR A 20 -8.48 -3.41 -22.69
N ASN A 21 -9.19 -4.26 -23.42
CA ASN A 21 -9.59 -3.99 -24.80
C ASN A 21 -10.89 -3.17 -24.82
N PRO A 22 -10.85 -1.90 -25.29
CA PRO A 22 -12.02 -1.02 -25.27
C PRO A 22 -13.16 -1.48 -26.18
N GLY A 23 -12.89 -2.34 -27.16
CA GLY A 23 -13.90 -2.89 -28.05
C GLY A 23 -14.91 -3.84 -27.37
N PHE A 24 -14.60 -4.32 -26.16
CA PHE A 24 -15.44 -5.27 -25.42
C PHE A 24 -16.11 -4.69 -24.18
N VAL A 25 -15.85 -3.44 -23.83
CA VAL A 25 -16.46 -2.79 -22.65
C VAL A 25 -17.43 -1.69 -23.06
N THR A 26 -18.46 -1.48 -22.25
CA THR A 26 -19.46 -0.43 -22.49
C THR A 26 -18.88 0.96 -22.25
N THR A 27 -18.24 1.16 -21.10
CA THR A 27 -17.52 2.39 -20.73
C THR A 27 -16.40 2.09 -19.75
N LYS A 28 -15.37 2.94 -19.72
CA LYS A 28 -14.26 2.87 -18.78
C LYS A 28 -14.74 2.97 -17.32
N GLU A 29 -15.69 3.87 -17.06
CA GLU A 29 -16.27 4.10 -15.73
C GLU A 29 -17.04 2.87 -15.22
N ASN A 30 -17.77 2.19 -16.11
CA ASN A 30 -18.48 0.96 -15.78
C ASN A 30 -17.50 -0.15 -15.38
N LEU A 31 -16.44 -0.35 -16.17
CA LEU A 31 -15.40 -1.33 -15.87
C LEU A 31 -14.74 -1.03 -14.54
N SER A 32 -14.34 0.23 -14.29
CA SER A 32 -13.76 0.70 -13.03
C SER A 32 -14.65 0.37 -11.83
N SER A 33 -15.94 0.72 -11.90
CA SER A 33 -16.90 0.46 -10.83
C SER A 33 -17.05 -1.03 -10.52
N ARG A 34 -17.07 -1.87 -11.55
CA ARG A 34 -17.17 -3.34 -11.40
C ARG A 34 -15.91 -3.92 -10.77
N ILE A 35 -14.73 -3.43 -11.12
CA ILE A 35 -13.46 -3.85 -10.51
C ILE A 35 -13.45 -3.48 -9.02
N PHE A 36 -13.75 -2.23 -8.67
CA PHE A 36 -13.82 -1.82 -7.27
C PHE A 36 -14.81 -2.64 -6.46
N LYS A 37 -16.00 -2.89 -6.99
CA LYS A 37 -17.03 -3.72 -6.34
C LYS A 37 -16.54 -5.17 -6.13
N SER A 38 -15.79 -5.71 -7.08
CA SER A 38 -15.24 -7.06 -6.98
C SER A 38 -14.15 -7.14 -5.89
N ILE A 39 -13.25 -6.15 -5.83
CA ILE A 39 -12.24 -6.03 -4.78
C ILE A 39 -12.92 -5.84 -3.41
N GLU A 40 -13.92 -4.98 -3.30
CA GLU A 40 -14.70 -4.79 -2.08
C GLU A 40 -15.40 -6.09 -1.61
N THR A 41 -15.96 -6.85 -2.54
CA THR A 41 -16.55 -8.16 -2.23
C THR A 41 -15.50 -9.14 -1.71
N TYR A 42 -14.32 -9.16 -2.30
CA TYR A 42 -13.21 -9.98 -1.84
C TYR A 42 -12.71 -9.55 -0.45
N SER A 43 -12.63 -8.25 -0.18
CA SER A 43 -12.22 -7.73 1.12
C SER A 43 -13.10 -8.20 2.28
N LYS A 44 -14.39 -8.44 2.00
CA LYS A 44 -15.39 -8.93 2.96
C LYS A 44 -15.45 -10.46 3.05
N SER A 45 -14.65 -11.17 2.24
CA SER A 45 -14.66 -12.63 2.24
C SER A 45 -14.06 -13.20 3.53
N PRO A 46 -14.47 -14.42 3.96
CA PRO A 46 -13.91 -15.07 5.15
C PRO A 46 -12.38 -15.28 5.09
N ASP A 47 -11.81 -15.32 3.90
CA ASP A 47 -10.36 -15.46 3.73
C ASP A 47 -9.58 -14.26 4.32
N ILE A 48 -10.14 -13.06 4.20
CA ILE A 48 -9.52 -11.83 4.70
C ILE A 48 -10.16 -11.41 6.01
N ASN A 49 -11.51 -11.38 6.04
CA ASN A 49 -12.31 -10.84 7.13
C ASN A 49 -12.47 -11.86 8.27
N SER A 50 -11.37 -12.33 8.82
CA SER A 50 -11.34 -13.29 9.93
C SER A 50 -10.08 -13.15 10.78
N PHE A 51 -10.12 -13.67 12.01
CA PHE A 51 -8.89 -13.85 12.79
C PHE A 51 -7.97 -14.83 12.06
N GLY A 52 -6.70 -14.42 11.87
CA GLY A 52 -5.76 -15.19 11.04
C GLY A 52 -6.05 -15.10 9.55
N GLY A 53 -6.84 -14.10 9.13
CA GLY A 53 -7.13 -13.83 7.74
C GLY A 53 -5.88 -13.69 6.89
N ARG A 54 -6.00 -14.05 5.62
CA ARG A 54 -4.89 -14.00 4.67
C ARG A 54 -5.34 -13.37 3.36
N LEU A 55 -4.69 -12.28 2.98
CA LEU A 55 -4.77 -11.75 1.63
C LEU A 55 -3.79 -12.53 0.76
N LYS A 56 -4.30 -13.31 -0.19
CA LYS A 56 -3.50 -14.00 -1.21
C LYS A 56 -3.44 -13.13 -2.46
N TYR A 57 -2.24 -12.74 -2.85
CA TYR A 57 -2.02 -11.88 -4.01
C TYR A 57 -2.60 -12.47 -5.30
N SER A 58 -2.33 -13.73 -5.57
CA SER A 58 -2.86 -14.42 -6.76
C SER A 58 -4.39 -14.44 -6.81
N LYS A 59 -5.05 -14.49 -5.65
CA LYS A 59 -6.50 -14.44 -5.56
C LYS A 59 -7.04 -13.04 -5.85
N LEU A 60 -6.37 -11.99 -5.35
CA LEU A 60 -6.70 -10.61 -5.67
C LEU A 60 -6.62 -10.35 -7.18
N LEU A 61 -5.50 -10.75 -7.83
CA LEU A 61 -5.35 -10.63 -9.27
C LEU A 61 -6.48 -11.39 -10.02
N SER A 62 -6.76 -12.63 -9.61
CA SER A 62 -7.85 -13.43 -10.20
C SER A 62 -9.25 -12.81 -10.01
N VAL A 63 -9.47 -12.09 -8.91
CA VAL A 63 -10.72 -11.36 -8.65
C VAL A 63 -10.88 -10.20 -9.64
N ILE A 64 -9.80 -9.49 -9.96
CA ILE A 64 -9.77 -8.42 -10.95
C ILE A 64 -9.98 -9.00 -12.35
N ASP A 65 -9.20 -10.00 -12.75
CA ASP A 65 -9.25 -10.61 -14.10
C ASP A 65 -10.64 -11.16 -14.46
N LYS A 66 -11.34 -11.70 -13.47
CA LYS A 66 -12.68 -12.29 -13.69
C LYS A 66 -13.82 -11.28 -13.80
N VAL A 67 -13.56 -10.00 -13.61
CA VAL A 67 -14.60 -8.97 -13.71
C VAL A 67 -15.13 -8.84 -15.11
N ASP A 68 -14.25 -8.94 -16.10
CA ASP A 68 -14.62 -8.82 -17.53
C ASP A 68 -13.62 -9.55 -18.42
N THR A 69 -14.11 -10.17 -19.49
CA THR A 69 -13.25 -10.82 -20.50
C THR A 69 -12.43 -9.83 -21.33
N ALA A 70 -12.78 -8.54 -21.27
CA ALA A 70 -12.02 -7.48 -21.90
C ALA A 70 -10.69 -7.19 -21.20
N ILE A 71 -10.52 -7.60 -19.94
CA ILE A 71 -9.28 -7.38 -19.20
C ILE A 71 -8.20 -8.29 -19.79
N THR A 72 -7.11 -7.69 -20.25
CA THR A 72 -5.99 -8.38 -20.89
C THR A 72 -4.82 -8.62 -19.94
N SER A 73 -4.63 -7.73 -18.97
CA SER A 73 -3.64 -7.90 -17.90
C SER A 73 -3.95 -7.03 -16.69
N ASN A 74 -3.44 -7.42 -15.52
CA ASN A 74 -3.41 -6.53 -14.37
C ASN A 74 -2.08 -6.65 -13.61
N ILE A 75 -1.60 -5.53 -13.11
CA ILE A 75 -0.45 -5.42 -12.22
C ILE A 75 -0.90 -4.64 -11.00
N THR A 76 -0.72 -5.23 -9.83
CA THR A 76 -1.15 -4.62 -8.56
C THR A 76 0.05 -4.56 -7.60
N VAL A 77 0.33 -3.38 -7.09
CA VAL A 77 1.30 -3.17 -6.01
C VAL A 77 0.52 -3.06 -4.72
N LEU A 78 0.96 -3.79 -3.70
CA LEU A 78 0.37 -3.75 -2.37
C LEU A 78 1.27 -2.95 -1.42
N LYS A 79 0.61 -2.21 -0.53
CA LYS A 79 1.25 -1.53 0.59
C LYS A 79 0.51 -1.90 1.86
N MET A 80 1.24 -2.06 2.93
CA MET A 80 0.67 -2.21 4.27
C MET A 80 0.68 -0.85 4.96
N ARG A 81 -0.39 -0.52 5.66
CA ARG A 81 -0.54 0.75 6.38
C ARG A 81 -1.00 0.51 7.82
N ARG A 82 -0.38 1.26 8.73
CA ARG A 82 -0.84 1.39 10.11
C ARG A 82 -1.15 2.85 10.41
N ASP A 83 -2.25 3.06 11.11
CA ASP A 83 -2.65 4.37 11.59
C ASP A 83 -2.12 4.53 13.03
N MET A 84 -1.14 5.42 13.20
CA MET A 84 -0.60 5.78 14.51
C MET A 84 -1.40 6.95 15.08
N VAL A 85 -1.93 6.78 16.28
CA VAL A 85 -2.66 7.85 17.00
C VAL A 85 -1.66 8.58 17.91
N PRO A 86 -1.32 9.85 17.60
CA PRO A 86 -0.33 10.59 18.38
C PRO A 86 -0.88 11.06 19.74
N ALA A 87 -0.04 11.05 20.76
CA ALA A 87 -0.26 11.75 22.03
C ALA A 87 0.20 13.21 21.84
N TYR A 88 -0.67 14.07 21.32
CA TYR A 88 -0.33 15.45 21.00
C TYR A 88 0.18 16.25 22.19
N GLY A 89 1.25 16.99 22.00
CA GLY A 89 1.87 17.87 22.99
C GLY A 89 2.60 17.10 24.10
N GLN A 90 2.78 15.79 23.98
CA GLN A 90 3.47 14.94 24.93
C GLN A 90 4.66 14.23 24.27
N LEU A 91 5.71 14.04 25.07
CA LEU A 91 6.84 13.22 24.64
C LEU A 91 6.47 11.74 24.80
N ALA A 92 6.36 11.01 23.70
CA ALA A 92 5.92 9.63 23.69
C ALA A 92 6.77 8.74 22.78
N ASN A 93 6.89 7.46 23.12
CA ASN A 93 7.41 6.42 22.25
C ASN A 93 6.24 5.73 21.54
N TYR A 94 6.47 5.25 20.33
CA TYR A 94 5.45 4.54 19.54
C TYR A 94 6.01 3.23 19.02
N GLU A 95 5.20 2.19 19.06
CA GLU A 95 5.51 0.89 18.49
C GLU A 95 4.41 0.49 17.49
N LEU A 96 4.81 0.16 16.28
CA LEU A 96 3.91 -0.30 15.22
C LEU A 96 4.36 -1.67 14.74
N CYS A 97 3.53 -2.67 14.99
CA CYS A 97 3.74 -4.02 14.52
C CYS A 97 2.82 -4.30 13.33
N TYR A 98 3.40 -4.70 12.20
CA TYR A 98 2.70 -5.15 10.98
C TYR A 98 2.68 -6.68 10.89
N ALA A 99 3.54 -7.35 11.66
CA ALA A 99 3.69 -8.81 11.72
C ALA A 99 3.91 -9.51 10.35
N ASN A 100 4.28 -8.74 9.35
CA ASN A 100 4.66 -9.17 8.01
C ASN A 100 5.99 -8.51 7.65
N GLN A 101 6.87 -9.23 6.97
CA GLN A 101 8.18 -8.70 6.58
C GLN A 101 8.04 -7.49 5.66
N PHE A 102 8.93 -6.51 5.84
CA PHE A 102 9.05 -5.36 4.97
C PHE A 102 10.09 -5.61 3.89
N HIS A 103 9.84 -5.09 2.71
CA HIS A 103 10.89 -4.95 1.70
C HIS A 103 11.96 -3.97 2.21
N ALA A 104 13.23 -4.28 1.97
CA ALA A 104 14.36 -3.46 2.39
C ALA A 104 15.21 -3.04 1.17
N ASP A 105 14.91 -1.87 0.63
CA ASP A 105 15.79 -1.22 -0.33
C ASP A 105 16.86 -0.44 0.45
N LEU A 106 18.14 -0.73 0.18
CA LEU A 106 19.27 -0.15 0.91
C LEU A 106 19.40 1.37 0.71
N GLU A 107 18.75 1.95 -0.29
CA GLU A 107 18.66 3.40 -0.47
C GLU A 107 17.69 4.05 0.51
N GLY A 108 16.82 3.27 1.14
CA GLY A 108 15.78 3.72 2.07
C GLY A 108 14.48 4.09 1.36
N PHE A 109 13.63 4.85 2.07
CA PHE A 109 12.30 5.26 1.61
C PHE A 109 11.30 4.13 1.33
N ASN A 110 11.53 2.95 1.95
CA ASN A 110 10.55 1.86 1.93
C ASN A 110 9.35 2.14 2.84
N ILE A 111 9.58 2.94 3.89
CA ILE A 111 8.60 3.37 4.86
C ILE A 111 8.32 4.85 4.63
N ARG A 112 7.04 5.22 4.58
CA ARG A 112 6.61 6.60 4.36
C ARG A 112 5.44 6.94 5.26
N SER A 113 5.37 8.19 5.71
CA SER A 113 4.24 8.68 6.48
C SER A 113 3.52 9.83 5.79
N THR A 114 2.28 10.08 6.21
CA THR A 114 1.66 11.39 6.05
C THR A 114 2.40 12.42 6.90
N SER A 115 2.28 13.71 6.55
CA SER A 115 2.99 14.76 7.26
C SER A 115 2.43 15.00 8.67
N PHE A 116 3.30 15.43 9.56
CA PHE A 116 2.97 15.81 10.94
C PHE A 116 3.90 16.93 11.40
N LYS A 117 3.60 17.53 12.55
CA LYS A 117 4.44 18.58 13.13
C LYS A 117 5.04 18.11 14.45
N ILE A 118 6.31 18.42 14.65
CA ILE A 118 7.06 18.18 15.89
C ILE A 118 7.23 19.50 16.63
N ALA A 119 7.07 19.49 17.94
CA ALA A 119 7.28 20.68 18.76
C ALA A 119 8.73 21.19 18.62
N GLY A 120 8.85 22.48 18.27
CA GLY A 120 10.16 23.12 18.07
C GLY A 120 10.81 22.89 16.70
N VAL A 121 10.09 22.26 15.76
CA VAL A 121 10.51 22.12 14.36
C VAL A 121 9.57 22.89 13.45
N ASP A 122 10.12 23.72 12.58
CA ASP A 122 9.35 24.47 11.59
C ASP A 122 9.03 23.60 10.38
N GLY A 123 7.77 23.73 9.89
CA GLY A 123 7.31 23.04 8.70
C GLY A 123 6.70 21.65 8.96
N ASP A 124 6.38 20.98 7.87
CA ASP A 124 5.85 19.64 7.86
C ASP A 124 6.98 18.61 7.89
N VAL A 125 6.87 17.66 8.81
CA VAL A 125 7.83 16.58 9.00
C VAL A 125 7.25 15.31 8.43
N PHE A 126 8.10 14.51 7.82
CA PHE A 126 7.80 13.17 7.30
C PHE A 126 8.75 12.15 7.93
N LEU A 127 8.29 10.92 7.96
CA LEU A 127 9.05 9.77 8.43
C LEU A 127 9.48 8.92 7.23
N THR A 128 10.72 8.43 7.29
CA THR A 128 11.23 7.38 6.38
C THR A 128 12.23 6.50 7.12
N ASP A 129 12.73 5.47 6.46
CA ASP A 129 13.71 4.53 6.96
C ASP A 129 15.07 4.67 6.24
N LEU A 130 16.06 4.05 6.83
CA LEU A 130 17.33 3.71 6.19
C LEU A 130 17.77 2.34 6.70
N PRO A 131 17.78 1.31 5.84
CA PRO A 131 18.28 -0.01 6.22
C PRO A 131 19.77 0.00 6.57
N ASN A 132 20.15 -0.84 7.50
CA ASN A 132 21.53 -1.22 7.71
C ASN A 132 22.03 -2.08 6.54
N SER A 133 23.33 -2.24 6.43
CA SER A 133 23.96 -3.01 5.32
C SER A 133 23.55 -4.49 5.28
N ASP A 134 23.00 -5.03 6.37
CA ASP A 134 22.48 -6.40 6.43
C ASP A 134 21.06 -6.53 5.84
N GLY A 135 20.35 -5.41 5.64
CA GLY A 135 18.95 -5.40 5.17
C GLY A 135 17.94 -5.99 6.14
N LEU A 136 18.36 -6.37 7.36
CA LEU A 136 17.47 -7.00 8.34
C LEU A 136 16.90 -6.01 9.33
N THR A 137 17.68 -4.98 9.65
CA THR A 137 17.34 -3.90 10.57
C THR A 137 17.66 -2.54 9.94
N GLY A 138 17.15 -1.48 10.53
CA GLY A 138 17.42 -0.12 10.08
C GLY A 138 17.04 0.94 11.11
N VAL A 139 17.21 2.19 10.72
CA VAL A 139 16.82 3.35 11.53
C VAL A 139 15.66 4.08 10.90
N VAL A 140 14.84 4.70 11.74
CA VAL A 140 13.84 5.68 11.31
C VAL A 140 14.50 7.05 11.26
N ARG A 141 14.19 7.80 10.20
CA ARG A 141 14.65 9.17 10.02
C ARG A 141 13.47 10.12 9.87
N PHE A 142 13.62 11.34 10.39
CA PHE A 142 12.69 12.42 10.13
C PHE A 142 13.31 13.44 9.15
N PHE A 143 12.49 13.92 8.23
CA PHE A 143 12.89 14.93 7.27
C PHE A 143 11.76 15.94 7.02
N THR A 144 12.16 17.13 6.57
CA THR A 144 11.28 18.14 5.98
C THR A 144 11.55 18.22 4.49
N LEU A 145 10.68 18.83 3.72
CA LEU A 145 10.91 19.12 2.30
C LEU A 145 11.35 20.59 2.15
N VAL A 146 12.47 20.79 1.46
CA VAL A 146 12.96 22.12 1.03
C VAL A 146 13.09 22.05 -0.49
N ASP A 147 12.29 22.83 -1.21
CA ASP A 147 12.21 22.78 -2.68
C ASP A 147 11.99 21.35 -3.21
N ASP A 148 11.06 20.61 -2.58
CA ASP A 148 10.74 19.20 -2.84
C ASP A 148 11.90 18.20 -2.63
N VAL A 149 12.98 18.62 -1.98
CA VAL A 149 14.13 17.76 -1.64
C VAL A 149 14.10 17.41 -0.15
N PRO A 150 14.28 16.14 0.23
CA PRO A 150 14.34 15.73 1.63
C PRO A 150 15.53 16.37 2.38
N ASN A 151 15.23 17.12 3.42
CA ASN A 151 16.20 17.67 4.37
C ASN A 151 16.07 16.94 5.70
N PHE A 152 17.03 16.06 6.02
CA PHE A 152 16.98 15.23 7.23
C PHE A 152 17.26 16.03 8.48
N ILE A 153 16.29 16.07 9.40
CA ILE A 153 16.38 16.77 10.69
C ILE A 153 16.73 15.83 11.85
N ASN A 154 16.46 14.53 11.68
CA ASN A 154 16.86 13.51 12.65
C ASN A 154 17.15 12.19 11.90
N ASN A 155 18.38 11.70 11.98
CA ASN A 155 18.83 10.47 11.32
C ASN A 155 18.71 9.22 12.20
N ASN A 156 18.23 9.35 13.45
CA ASN A 156 18.04 8.25 14.39
C ASN A 156 16.82 8.50 15.28
N ALA A 157 15.67 8.62 14.64
CA ALA A 157 14.39 8.86 15.32
C ALA A 157 13.72 7.57 15.81
N GLY A 158 14.28 6.41 15.49
CA GLY A 158 13.74 5.11 15.86
C GLY A 158 14.46 3.96 15.19
N THR A 159 13.91 2.76 15.32
CA THR A 159 14.43 1.54 14.70
C THR A 159 13.39 0.84 13.87
N VAL A 160 13.86 0.08 12.88
CA VAL A 160 13.07 -0.80 12.03
C VAL A 160 13.62 -2.21 12.12
N ASP A 161 12.74 -3.19 12.31
CA ASP A 161 13.02 -4.62 12.12
C ASP A 161 12.24 -5.10 10.90
N TYR A 162 12.93 -5.26 9.75
CA TYR A 162 12.30 -5.63 8.48
C TYR A 162 11.77 -7.06 8.50
N VAL A 163 12.43 -7.95 9.25
CA VAL A 163 12.06 -9.38 9.33
C VAL A 163 10.80 -9.57 10.17
N LYS A 164 10.69 -8.86 11.29
CA LYS A 164 9.48 -8.93 12.13
C LYS A 164 8.35 -8.06 11.62
N GLY A 165 8.69 -7.03 10.83
CA GLY A 165 7.74 -6.01 10.40
C GLY A 165 7.34 -5.09 11.56
N GLU A 166 8.34 -4.52 12.23
CA GLU A 166 8.17 -3.66 13.40
C GLU A 166 8.89 -2.32 13.23
N ILE A 167 8.23 -1.25 13.65
CA ILE A 167 8.78 0.10 13.70
C ILE A 167 8.65 0.61 15.13
N ILE A 168 9.76 1.09 15.71
CA ILE A 168 9.78 1.73 17.03
C ILE A 168 10.23 3.17 16.82
N LEU A 169 9.40 4.14 17.22
CA LEU A 169 9.78 5.54 17.30
C LEU A 169 10.23 5.88 18.71
N PHE A 170 11.37 6.52 18.80
CA PHE A 170 11.87 7.05 20.07
C PHE A 170 11.07 8.28 20.48
N ALA A 171 11.22 8.70 21.72
CA ALA A 171 10.45 9.79 22.31
C ALA A 171 10.38 11.02 21.37
N VAL A 172 9.19 11.30 20.86
CA VAL A 172 8.92 12.44 20.01
C VAL A 172 7.68 13.18 20.52
N ASN A 173 7.73 14.52 20.48
CA ASN A 173 6.62 15.38 20.83
C ASN A 173 5.91 15.87 19.57
N ILE A 174 4.85 15.17 19.17
CA ILE A 174 4.04 15.50 18.01
C ILE A 174 3.01 16.54 18.41
N SER A 175 2.93 17.66 17.69
CA SER A 175 2.00 18.75 17.98
C SER A 175 0.73 18.69 17.13
N SER A 176 0.81 18.20 15.89
CA SER A 176 -0.35 17.99 15.00
C SER A 176 -0.04 17.00 13.88
N SER A 177 -1.06 16.58 13.14
CA SER A 177 -0.93 15.74 11.94
C SER A 177 -1.80 16.27 10.81
N SER A 178 -1.41 16.05 9.56
CA SER A 178 -2.17 16.45 8.36
C SER A 178 -3.47 15.67 8.20
N VAL A 179 -3.47 14.40 8.62
CA VAL A 179 -4.69 13.59 8.70
C VAL A 179 -5.24 13.69 10.11
N THR A 180 -6.52 13.94 10.24
CA THR A 180 -7.18 14.19 11.53
C THR A 180 -6.96 13.03 12.51
N ASN A 181 -6.34 13.33 13.65
CA ASN A 181 -6.09 12.43 14.77
C ASN A 181 -5.24 11.19 14.46
N LYS A 182 -4.51 11.15 13.35
CA LYS A 182 -3.64 10.02 13.02
C LYS A 182 -2.49 10.43 12.10
N ILE A 183 -1.44 9.63 12.13
CA ILE A 183 -0.38 9.61 11.13
C ILE A 183 -0.44 8.24 10.45
N GLU A 184 -0.66 8.25 9.16
CA GLU A 184 -0.67 7.04 8.35
C GLU A 184 0.76 6.68 7.99
N ILE A 185 1.17 5.44 8.28
CA ILE A 185 2.51 4.95 7.99
C ILE A 185 2.39 3.77 7.04
N GLU A 186 2.83 3.97 5.81
CA GLU A 186 2.83 2.97 4.74
C GLU A 186 4.18 2.29 4.66
N VAL A 187 4.15 0.98 4.37
CA VAL A 187 5.34 0.16 4.13
C VAL A 187 5.13 -0.76 2.93
N ILE A 188 6.18 -1.05 2.20
CA ILE A 188 6.16 -2.04 1.13
C ILE A 188 6.40 -3.41 1.76
N PRO A 189 5.50 -4.40 1.58
CA PRO A 189 5.74 -5.75 2.08
C PRO A 189 6.80 -6.48 1.24
N GLU A 190 7.58 -7.36 1.86
CA GLU A 190 8.50 -8.25 1.15
C GLU A 190 7.73 -9.30 0.35
N SER A 191 6.61 -9.77 0.86
CA SER A 191 5.70 -10.67 0.16
C SER A 191 4.36 -10.00 -0.06
N ASN A 192 3.82 -10.11 -1.28
CA ASN A 192 2.46 -9.66 -1.57
C ASN A 192 1.36 -10.53 -0.93
N ASP A 193 1.71 -11.70 -0.35
CA ASP A 193 0.83 -12.47 0.50
C ASP A 193 0.89 -11.93 1.93
N ILE A 194 -0.19 -11.31 2.43
CA ILE A 194 -0.26 -10.66 3.72
C ILE A 194 -1.10 -11.49 4.68
N ILE A 195 -0.61 -11.72 5.90
CA ILE A 195 -1.23 -12.59 6.89
C ILE A 195 -1.53 -11.79 8.15
N ALA A 196 -2.77 -11.89 8.64
CA ALA A 196 -3.13 -11.42 9.96
C ALA A 196 -2.53 -12.35 11.02
N LYS A 197 -1.51 -11.87 11.74
CA LYS A 197 -0.90 -12.58 12.87
C LYS A 197 -1.24 -11.87 14.18
N GLN A 198 -1.15 -12.60 15.27
CA GLN A 198 -1.44 -12.07 16.61
C GLN A 198 -2.88 -11.51 16.71
N ASN A 199 -3.03 -10.26 17.16
CA ASN A 199 -4.30 -9.53 17.28
C ASN A 199 -4.56 -8.56 16.12
N LEU A 200 -3.86 -8.73 14.98
CA LEU A 200 -4.08 -7.94 13.79
C LEU A 200 -5.29 -8.44 13.01
N TYR A 201 -5.98 -7.49 12.40
CA TYR A 201 -7.09 -7.74 11.50
C TYR A 201 -6.82 -7.03 10.17
N ILE A 202 -6.84 -7.78 9.06
CA ILE A 202 -6.56 -7.19 7.74
C ILE A 202 -7.79 -6.45 7.24
N VAL A 203 -7.58 -5.23 6.78
CA VAL A 203 -8.58 -4.41 6.09
C VAL A 203 -8.02 -4.03 4.73
N LEU A 204 -8.55 -4.61 3.65
CA LEU A 204 -8.24 -4.15 2.30
C LEU A 204 -9.00 -2.83 2.08
N ASP A 205 -8.26 -1.71 2.04
CA ASP A 205 -8.85 -0.38 1.92
C ASP A 205 -9.18 -0.08 0.45
N THR A 206 -10.46 -0.10 0.12
CA THR A 206 -10.96 0.21 -1.23
C THR A 206 -11.46 1.65 -1.37
N THR A 207 -11.38 2.47 -0.31
CA THR A 207 -12.01 3.79 -0.25
C THR A 207 -11.03 4.94 -0.30
N SER A 208 -9.88 4.85 0.38
CA SER A 208 -8.96 5.98 0.54
C SER A 208 -7.52 5.70 0.09
N GLY A 209 -7.00 4.51 0.35
CA GLY A 209 -5.60 4.15 0.07
C GLY A 209 -5.39 3.47 -1.28
N SER A 210 -6.41 2.79 -1.80
CA SER A 210 -6.28 2.04 -3.07
C SER A 210 -6.52 2.89 -4.29
N LYS A 211 -5.76 2.62 -5.36
CA LYS A 211 -5.86 3.29 -6.66
C LYS A 211 -6.11 2.28 -7.77
N LEU A 212 -6.84 2.71 -8.79
CA LEU A 212 -7.08 1.93 -10.00
C LEU A 212 -6.84 2.80 -11.23
N THR A 213 -5.88 2.38 -12.05
CA THR A 213 -5.58 2.98 -13.34
C THR A 213 -6.01 2.02 -14.44
N LEU A 214 -6.88 2.47 -15.36
CA LEU A 214 -7.29 1.70 -16.53
C LEU A 214 -6.52 2.15 -17.74
N LEU A 215 -5.86 1.19 -18.41
CA LEU A 215 -5.03 1.38 -19.60
C LEU A 215 -5.70 0.69 -20.79
N GLU A 216 -5.88 1.42 -21.89
CA GLU A 216 -6.41 0.83 -23.11
C GLU A 216 -5.33 0.00 -23.82
N ASP A 217 -5.64 -1.27 -24.05
CA ASP A 217 -4.81 -2.18 -24.84
C ASP A 217 -5.36 -2.20 -26.28
N LEU A 218 -4.82 -1.30 -27.09
CA LEU A 218 -5.16 -1.22 -28.51
C LEU A 218 -4.38 -2.32 -29.25
N VAL A 219 -4.97 -3.50 -29.36
CA VAL A 219 -4.45 -4.52 -30.29
C VAL A 219 -4.54 -3.96 -31.69
N SER A 220 -3.41 -3.55 -32.24
CA SER A 220 -3.35 -3.17 -33.66
C SER A 220 -3.65 -4.41 -34.49
N VAL A 221 -4.89 -4.52 -35.01
CA VAL A 221 -5.25 -5.53 -35.97
C VAL A 221 -4.56 -5.15 -37.29
N SER A 222 -3.39 -5.74 -37.52
CA SER A 222 -2.73 -5.67 -38.83
C SER A 222 -3.56 -6.50 -39.81
N TYR A 223 -4.43 -5.84 -40.54
CA TYR A 223 -5.08 -6.46 -41.68
C TYR A 223 -4.03 -6.71 -42.76
N THR A 224 -3.52 -7.93 -42.85
CA THR A 224 -2.84 -8.41 -44.06
C THR A 224 -3.89 -8.56 -45.12
N HIS A 225 -3.97 -7.58 -46.01
CA HIS A 225 -4.69 -7.73 -47.27
C HIS A 225 -4.01 -8.84 -48.10
N LEU A 226 -4.57 -10.05 -48.04
CA LEU A 226 -4.32 -11.06 -49.05
C LEU A 226 -4.92 -10.54 -50.36
N ARG A 227 -4.09 -9.95 -51.21
CA ARG A 227 -4.47 -9.74 -52.63
C ARG A 227 -4.54 -11.12 -53.26
N ALA A 228 -5.76 -11.53 -53.61
CA ALA A 228 -5.94 -12.63 -54.56
C ALA A 228 -5.33 -12.23 -55.89
N HIS A 229 -4.29 -12.92 -56.33
CA HIS A 229 -3.84 -12.87 -57.73
C HIS A 229 -4.88 -13.61 -58.57
N GLU A 230 -5.68 -12.86 -59.30
CA GLU A 230 -6.39 -13.42 -60.44
C GLU A 230 -5.38 -13.72 -61.55
N THR A 231 -5.15 -14.98 -61.80
CA THR A 231 -4.46 -15.46 -63.04
C THR A 231 -5.48 -15.49 -64.14
N HIS A 232 -5.37 -14.54 -65.10
CA HIS A 232 -5.99 -14.67 -66.41
C HIS A 232 -5.10 -15.55 -67.25
N GLU A 233 -5.67 -16.65 -67.75
CA GLU A 233 -5.24 -17.31 -69.01
C GLU A 233 -5.82 -16.61 -70.20
#